data_b10548373601b643949948bed9e63784
#
_entry.id   b10548373601b643949948bed9e63784
#
_cell.length_a   1.000
_cell.length_b   1.000
_cell.length_c   1.000
_cell.angle_alpha   90.00
_cell.angle_beta   90.00
_cell.angle_gamma   90.00
#
_symmetry.space_group_name_H-M   'P 1'
#
loop_
_entity.id
_entity.type
_entity.pdbx_description
1 polymer ?
#
loop_
_entity_poly.entity_id
_entity_poly.type
_entity_poly.pdbx_seq_one_letter_code
_entity_poly.pdbx_strand_id
1 'polypeptide(L)'
;FILSGAGLSAESGIPTFRDANGLWRKYDPKELASIGSLERHTQDVFDFYNERIKNAEPCRPNAAHIAIAEFQKDVAAFCDVIHVTQNVDNLNELAGSPRVFHLHGDFQTSLCRKCKKTFPRIGFYQREQVCPVCGANNFAVRPNVVLFGEVPHGMDWIPLYLKKASVFISVGTSGTVYPAADFVRETKASLRINLDLDPLIHPYSKFNHRVFGKCTETLPP
;
A
#
# COMPACT_ATOMS: atom_id res chain seq x y z
N PHE A 1 -14.21 6.78 4.49
CA PHE A 1 -13.11 6.35 3.63
C PHE A 1 -11.80 6.43 4.40
N ILE A 2 -11.03 5.34 4.46
CA ILE A 2 -9.72 5.27 5.10
C ILE A 2 -8.66 5.11 3.99
N LEU A 3 -7.62 5.94 4.03
CA LEU A 3 -6.42 5.82 3.19
C LEU A 3 -5.22 5.55 4.09
N SER A 4 -4.59 4.38 3.99
CA SER A 4 -3.39 4.07 4.75
C SER A 4 -2.14 4.00 3.88
N GLY A 5 -0.98 4.26 4.49
CA GLY A 5 0.32 4.20 3.84
C GLY A 5 1.39 3.55 4.71
N ALA A 6 2.64 3.60 4.28
CA ALA A 6 3.76 2.85 4.87
C ALA A 6 4.00 3.16 6.36
N GLY A 7 3.64 4.34 6.84
CA GLY A 7 3.73 4.70 8.25
C GLY A 7 2.87 3.80 9.16
N LEU A 8 1.76 3.24 8.65
CA LEU A 8 0.94 2.29 9.41
C LEU A 8 1.71 1.01 9.74
N SER A 9 2.55 0.52 8.81
CA SER A 9 3.32 -0.74 8.97
C SER A 9 4.74 -0.53 9.53
N ALA A 10 5.17 0.72 9.70
CA ALA A 10 6.53 1.04 10.17
C ALA A 10 6.83 0.42 11.53
N GLU A 11 5.89 0.53 12.48
CA GLU A 11 6.04 -0.01 13.83
C GLU A 11 5.85 -1.54 13.90
N SER A 12 5.45 -2.16 12.81
CA SER A 12 5.48 -3.63 12.63
C SER A 12 6.83 -4.13 12.12
N GLY A 13 7.78 -3.23 11.81
CA GLY A 13 9.11 -3.56 11.31
C GLY A 13 9.23 -3.51 9.79
N ILE A 14 8.22 -3.04 9.05
CA ILE A 14 8.31 -2.85 7.60
C ILE A 14 8.83 -1.44 7.34
N PRO A 15 10.04 -1.28 6.75
CA PRO A 15 10.62 0.04 6.49
C PRO A 15 9.73 0.87 5.57
N THR A 16 9.61 2.17 5.86
CA THR A 16 8.96 3.12 4.96
C THR A 16 9.88 3.44 3.78
N PHE A 17 9.32 3.99 2.69
CA PHE A 17 10.12 4.46 1.54
C PHE A 17 11.05 5.65 1.87
N ARG A 18 10.97 6.22 3.09
CA ARG A 18 11.78 7.35 3.56
C ARG A 18 12.96 6.93 4.43
N ASP A 19 12.96 5.70 4.94
CA ASP A 19 14.00 5.22 5.85
C ASP A 19 15.31 5.01 5.10
N ALA A 20 16.24 5.97 5.29
CA ALA A 20 17.55 6.02 4.63
C ALA A 20 18.52 4.92 5.06
N ASN A 21 18.15 4.01 5.97
CA ASN A 21 19.03 3.06 6.63
C ASN A 21 18.95 1.63 6.08
N GLY A 22 18.31 1.40 4.93
CA GLY A 22 18.19 0.08 4.32
C GLY A 22 19.16 -0.15 3.16
N LEU A 23 19.08 -1.33 2.54
CA LEU A 23 19.77 -1.78 1.32
C LEU A 23 19.64 -0.82 0.10
N TRP A 24 18.82 0.17 0.21
CA TRP A 24 18.55 1.26 -0.73
C TRP A 24 19.73 2.18 -1.03
N ARG A 25 20.88 2.04 -0.34
CA ARG A 25 22.07 2.90 -0.57
C ARG A 25 22.65 2.79 -1.98
N LYS A 26 22.31 1.73 -2.73
CA LYS A 26 22.86 1.48 -4.04
C LYS A 26 21.96 1.94 -5.19
N TYR A 27 20.66 2.06 -4.98
CA TYR A 27 19.67 2.45 -5.98
C TYR A 27 18.59 3.34 -5.37
N ASP A 28 18.10 4.34 -6.12
CA ASP A 28 16.88 5.04 -5.75
C ASP A 28 15.70 4.05 -5.81
N PRO A 29 14.94 3.86 -4.70
CA PRO A 29 13.76 2.99 -4.68
C PRO A 29 12.76 3.29 -5.79
N LYS A 30 12.61 4.57 -6.17
CA LYS A 30 11.74 4.99 -7.26
C LYS A 30 12.24 4.52 -8.62
N GLU A 31 13.57 4.44 -8.78
CA GLU A 31 14.14 3.89 -10.00
C GLU A 31 13.88 2.39 -10.08
N LEU A 32 14.20 1.61 -9.03
CA LEU A 32 13.99 0.15 -9.04
C LEU A 32 12.52 -0.23 -9.13
N ALA A 33 11.63 0.47 -8.43
CA ALA A 33 10.20 0.20 -8.46
C ALA A 33 9.50 0.80 -9.70
N SER A 34 10.21 0.98 -10.83
CA SER A 34 9.65 1.54 -12.06
C SER A 34 9.49 0.51 -13.18
N ILE A 35 8.55 0.76 -14.09
CA ILE A 35 8.35 -0.07 -15.28
C ILE A 35 9.61 -0.07 -16.17
N GLY A 36 10.30 1.06 -16.25
CA GLY A 36 11.54 1.18 -17.02
C GLY A 36 12.67 0.32 -16.45
N SER A 37 12.80 0.21 -15.14
CA SER A 37 13.76 -0.69 -14.50
C SER A 37 13.37 -2.15 -14.66
N LEU A 38 12.08 -2.47 -14.58
CA LEU A 38 11.61 -3.82 -14.86
C LEU A 38 11.97 -4.29 -16.26
N GLU A 39 12.03 -3.41 -17.24
CA GLU A 39 12.40 -3.75 -18.62
C GLU A 39 13.90 -3.90 -18.82
N ARG A 40 14.71 -3.04 -18.18
CA ARG A 40 16.16 -3.00 -18.38
C ARG A 40 16.97 -3.83 -17.38
N HIS A 41 16.47 -3.94 -16.15
CA HIS A 41 17.16 -4.51 -15.00
C HIS A 41 16.23 -5.47 -14.23
N THR A 42 15.57 -6.40 -14.95
CA THR A 42 14.53 -7.27 -14.37
C THR A 42 15.03 -8.06 -13.16
N GLN A 43 16.29 -8.56 -13.19
CA GLN A 43 16.83 -9.31 -12.06
C GLN A 43 16.97 -8.42 -10.82
N ASP A 44 17.50 -7.20 -10.95
CA ASP A 44 17.67 -6.28 -9.83
C ASP A 44 16.29 -5.91 -9.21
N VAL A 45 15.26 -5.74 -10.05
CA VAL A 45 13.87 -5.52 -9.60
C VAL A 45 13.35 -6.74 -8.85
N PHE A 46 13.62 -7.94 -9.32
CA PHE A 46 13.20 -9.17 -8.64
C PHE A 46 13.89 -9.36 -7.30
N ASP A 47 15.21 -9.15 -7.25
CA ASP A 47 15.99 -9.24 -6.01
C ASP A 47 15.49 -8.23 -4.98
N PHE A 48 15.19 -7.01 -5.42
CA PHE A 48 14.59 -5.96 -4.63
C PHE A 48 13.24 -6.36 -4.01
N TYR A 49 12.32 -6.88 -4.81
CA TYR A 49 11.02 -7.30 -4.29
C TYR A 49 11.11 -8.57 -3.45
N ASN A 50 11.98 -9.52 -3.80
CA ASN A 50 12.23 -10.72 -3.02
C ASN A 50 12.73 -10.38 -1.62
N GLU A 51 13.64 -9.42 -1.49
CA GLU A 51 14.12 -8.95 -0.21
C GLU A 51 13.00 -8.26 0.61
N ARG A 52 12.21 -7.40 -0.01
CA ARG A 52 11.06 -6.78 0.65
C ARG A 52 10.06 -7.80 1.16
N ILE A 53 9.74 -8.80 0.36
CA ILE A 53 8.86 -9.91 0.74
C ILE A 53 9.45 -10.66 1.93
N LYS A 54 10.73 -11.05 1.86
CA LYS A 54 11.43 -11.73 2.96
C LYS A 54 11.41 -10.94 4.26
N ASN A 55 11.57 -9.63 4.18
CA ASN A 55 11.54 -8.75 5.36
C ASN A 55 10.12 -8.53 5.90
N ALA A 56 9.10 -8.57 5.05
CA ALA A 56 7.70 -8.39 5.46
C ALA A 56 7.06 -9.67 6.03
N GLU A 57 7.45 -10.86 5.58
CA GLU A 57 6.86 -12.14 6.01
C GLU A 57 6.86 -12.40 7.54
N PRO A 58 7.93 -12.08 8.30
CA PRO A 58 7.93 -12.25 9.75
C PRO A 58 7.14 -11.16 10.50
N CYS A 59 6.79 -10.06 9.86
CA CYS A 59 6.09 -8.94 10.49
C CYS A 59 4.66 -9.31 10.89
N ARG A 60 4.18 -8.68 11.95
CA ARG A 60 2.83 -8.91 12.48
C ARG A 60 2.07 -7.59 12.60
N PRO A 61 0.74 -7.63 12.53
CA PRO A 61 -0.07 -6.43 12.76
C PRO A 61 0.26 -5.77 14.09
N ASN A 62 0.32 -4.47 14.10
CA ASN A 62 0.45 -3.67 15.32
C ASN A 62 -0.93 -3.17 15.81
N ALA A 63 -0.95 -2.48 16.94
CA ALA A 63 -2.18 -1.98 17.57
C ALA A 63 -3.03 -1.11 16.62
N ALA A 64 -2.39 -0.34 15.73
CA ALA A 64 -3.10 0.51 14.78
C ALA A 64 -3.85 -0.30 13.69
N HIS A 65 -3.26 -1.39 13.21
CA HIS A 65 -3.94 -2.30 12.28
C HIS A 65 -5.16 -2.94 12.94
N ILE A 66 -5.00 -3.38 14.21
CA ILE A 66 -6.09 -3.99 14.99
C ILE A 66 -7.21 -2.97 15.21
N ALA A 67 -6.89 -1.74 15.62
CA ALA A 67 -7.87 -0.69 15.82
C ALA A 67 -8.69 -0.38 14.55
N ILE A 68 -8.03 -0.33 13.37
CA ILE A 68 -8.75 -0.15 12.11
C ILE A 68 -9.68 -1.33 11.82
N ALA A 69 -9.22 -2.56 12.06
CA ALA A 69 -10.02 -3.76 11.81
C ALA A 69 -11.25 -3.85 12.74
N GLU A 70 -11.07 -3.51 14.01
CA GLU A 70 -12.17 -3.43 15.00
C GLU A 70 -13.16 -2.33 14.63
N PHE A 71 -12.68 -1.11 14.36
CA PHE A 71 -13.53 -0.01 13.89
C PHE A 71 -14.38 -0.41 12.68
N GLN A 72 -13.79 -1.06 11.68
CA GLN A 72 -14.53 -1.52 10.50
C GLN A 72 -15.67 -2.49 10.87
N LYS A 73 -15.45 -3.38 11.84
CA LYS A 73 -16.45 -4.36 12.31
C LYS A 73 -17.56 -3.67 13.12
N ASP A 74 -17.18 -2.78 14.04
CA ASP A 74 -18.09 -2.12 14.96
C ASP A 74 -19.09 -1.22 14.24
N VAL A 75 -18.64 -0.53 13.19
CA VAL A 75 -19.52 0.39 12.44
C VAL A 75 -20.23 -0.27 11.26
N ALA A 76 -19.97 -1.55 10.96
CA ALA A 76 -20.49 -2.23 9.77
C ALA A 76 -22.03 -2.25 9.67
N ALA A 77 -22.74 -2.19 10.82
CA ALA A 77 -24.20 -2.11 10.85
C ALA A 77 -24.76 -0.71 10.51
N PHE A 78 -23.93 0.33 10.55
CA PHE A 78 -24.37 1.73 10.44
C PHE A 78 -23.81 2.43 9.20
N CYS A 79 -22.61 2.04 8.73
CA CYS A 79 -22.01 2.66 7.56
C CYS A 79 -21.03 1.73 6.84
N ASP A 80 -20.82 2.00 5.56
CA ASP A 80 -19.77 1.35 4.77
C ASP A 80 -18.42 2.01 5.04
N VAL A 81 -17.43 1.22 5.43
CA VAL A 81 -16.04 1.65 5.52
C VAL A 81 -15.25 1.12 4.33
N ILE A 82 -14.80 2.03 3.48
CA ILE A 82 -13.88 1.72 2.38
C ILE A 82 -12.46 1.97 2.87
N HIS A 83 -11.68 0.91 3.03
CA HIS A 83 -10.26 0.99 3.37
C HIS A 83 -9.41 0.74 2.14
N VAL A 84 -8.73 1.78 1.67
CA VAL A 84 -7.74 1.73 0.58
C VAL A 84 -6.36 1.86 1.21
N THR A 85 -5.50 0.87 0.97
CA THR A 85 -4.11 0.91 1.41
C THR A 85 -3.16 1.11 0.24
N GLN A 86 -2.14 1.92 0.45
CA GLN A 86 -0.99 2.05 -0.46
C GLN A 86 0.06 0.96 -0.19
N ASN A 87 -0.08 0.24 0.94
CA ASN A 87 0.84 -0.81 1.34
C ASN A 87 0.62 -2.07 0.51
N VAL A 88 1.71 -2.79 0.31
CA VAL A 88 1.74 -4.06 -0.43
C VAL A 88 1.89 -5.28 0.50
N ASP A 89 2.06 -5.04 1.81
CA ASP A 89 1.98 -6.07 2.86
C ASP A 89 0.51 -6.43 3.15
N ASN A 90 0.29 -7.53 3.88
CA ASN A 90 -1.03 -8.02 4.24
C ASN A 90 -1.35 -7.85 5.74
N LEU A 91 -0.73 -6.89 6.42
CA LEU A 91 -0.91 -6.71 7.87
C LEU A 91 -2.34 -6.30 8.23
N ASN A 92 -3.03 -5.57 7.36
CA ASN A 92 -4.45 -5.24 7.57
C ASN A 92 -5.34 -6.49 7.57
N GLU A 93 -5.14 -7.40 6.63
CA GLU A 93 -5.87 -8.68 6.54
C GLU A 93 -5.55 -9.57 7.74
N LEU A 94 -4.27 -9.66 8.11
CA LEU A 94 -3.84 -10.42 9.30
C LEU A 94 -4.40 -9.84 10.61
N ALA A 95 -4.68 -8.54 10.67
CA ALA A 95 -5.39 -7.90 11.77
C ALA A 95 -6.90 -8.21 11.78
N GLY A 96 -7.41 -8.81 10.70
CA GLY A 96 -8.83 -9.16 10.56
C GLY A 96 -9.69 -8.04 9.99
N SER A 97 -9.12 -7.07 9.26
CA SER A 97 -9.87 -6.10 8.47
C SER A 97 -10.75 -6.81 7.45
N PRO A 98 -12.09 -6.60 7.45
CA PRO A 98 -13.00 -7.36 6.60
C PRO A 98 -12.91 -6.98 5.11
N ARG A 99 -12.48 -5.76 4.83
CA ARG A 99 -12.33 -5.24 3.47
C ARG A 99 -11.14 -4.29 3.39
N VAL A 100 -10.12 -4.70 2.64
CA VAL A 100 -8.96 -3.88 2.32
C VAL A 100 -8.76 -3.90 0.81
N PHE A 101 -8.53 -2.73 0.23
CA PHE A 101 -8.22 -2.62 -1.19
C PHE A 101 -6.79 -2.11 -1.37
N HIS A 102 -5.96 -2.88 -2.04
CA HIS A 102 -4.57 -2.55 -2.31
C HIS A 102 -4.43 -1.70 -3.56
N LEU A 103 -4.28 -0.38 -3.37
CA LEU A 103 -4.11 0.59 -4.45
C LEU A 103 -2.86 0.30 -5.31
N HIS A 104 -1.81 -0.19 -4.67
CA HIS A 104 -0.53 -0.47 -5.33
C HIS A 104 -0.24 -1.98 -5.48
N GLY A 105 -1.27 -2.81 -5.43
CA GLY A 105 -1.10 -4.27 -5.46
C GLY A 105 -0.60 -4.85 -4.15
N ASP A 106 -0.19 -6.11 -4.16
CA ASP A 106 0.16 -6.84 -2.94
C ASP A 106 1.30 -7.86 -3.15
N PHE A 107 1.89 -8.31 -2.03
CA PHE A 107 2.93 -9.35 -2.02
C PHE A 107 2.38 -10.77 -2.02
N GLN A 108 1.08 -10.97 -1.88
CA GLN A 108 0.47 -12.29 -1.81
C GLN A 108 0.16 -12.85 -3.19
N THR A 109 0.12 -11.98 -4.20
CA THR A 109 -0.20 -12.36 -5.57
C THR A 109 0.93 -12.04 -6.55
N SER A 110 0.92 -12.77 -7.65
CA SER A 110 1.82 -12.62 -8.79
C SER A 110 1.05 -12.20 -10.03
N LEU A 111 1.69 -11.48 -10.92
CA LEU A 111 1.18 -11.08 -12.23
C LEU A 111 2.03 -11.68 -13.35
N CYS A 112 1.38 -12.34 -14.31
CA CYS A 112 2.06 -12.74 -15.54
C CYS A 112 2.14 -11.57 -16.52
N ARG A 113 3.35 -11.18 -16.92
CA ARG A 113 3.60 -10.11 -17.91
C ARG A 113 3.03 -10.45 -19.29
N LYS A 114 2.94 -11.75 -19.64
CA LYS A 114 2.47 -12.24 -20.95
C LYS A 114 0.94 -12.32 -21.03
N CYS A 115 0.30 -13.09 -20.16
CA CYS A 115 -1.15 -13.32 -20.23
C CYS A 115 -1.96 -12.36 -19.37
N LYS A 116 -1.31 -11.49 -18.57
CA LYS A 116 -1.92 -10.49 -17.68
C LYS A 116 -2.82 -11.07 -16.58
N LYS A 117 -2.75 -12.37 -16.34
CA LYS A 117 -3.49 -13.01 -15.25
C LYS A 117 -2.71 -12.90 -13.93
N THR A 118 -3.46 -12.71 -12.86
CA THR A 118 -2.97 -12.76 -11.49
C THR A 118 -3.28 -14.13 -10.87
N PHE A 119 -2.42 -14.57 -9.95
CA PHE A 119 -2.54 -15.82 -9.20
C PHE A 119 -1.76 -15.74 -7.89
N PRO A 120 -2.03 -16.61 -6.90
CA PRO A 120 -1.29 -16.61 -5.64
C PRO A 120 0.22 -16.71 -5.87
N ARG A 121 0.99 -15.98 -5.08
CA ARG A 121 2.46 -16.01 -5.16
C ARG A 121 3.00 -17.40 -4.81
N ILE A 122 3.93 -17.88 -5.63
CA ILE A 122 4.62 -19.16 -5.45
C ILE A 122 6.10 -18.89 -5.22
N GLY A 123 6.53 -18.84 -3.97
CA GLY A 123 7.92 -18.59 -3.59
C GLY A 123 8.43 -17.19 -3.96
N PHE A 124 9.73 -17.09 -4.15
CA PHE A 124 10.41 -15.86 -4.61
C PHE A 124 10.49 -15.81 -6.13
N TYR A 125 10.58 -14.60 -6.66
CA TYR A 125 10.62 -14.37 -8.10
C TYR A 125 12.01 -14.67 -8.67
N GLN A 126 12.00 -15.39 -9.78
CA GLN A 126 13.22 -15.78 -10.50
C GLN A 126 12.94 -15.92 -11.99
N ARG A 127 14.01 -15.92 -12.79
CA ARG A 127 13.93 -15.96 -14.25
C ARG A 127 13.13 -17.14 -14.79
N GLU A 128 13.37 -18.34 -14.23
CA GLU A 128 12.83 -19.61 -14.69
C GLU A 128 11.39 -19.85 -14.23
N GLN A 129 10.84 -18.96 -13.39
CA GLN A 129 9.48 -19.15 -12.85
C GLN A 129 8.44 -19.21 -13.97
N VAL A 130 7.68 -20.31 -13.99
CA VAL A 130 6.69 -20.58 -15.02
C VAL A 130 5.32 -20.05 -14.58
N CYS A 131 4.64 -19.35 -15.48
CA CYS A 131 3.25 -18.95 -15.25
C CYS A 131 2.32 -20.18 -15.26
N PRO A 132 1.56 -20.43 -14.18
CA PRO A 132 0.67 -21.58 -14.10
C PRO A 132 -0.52 -21.51 -15.07
N VAL A 133 -0.79 -20.33 -15.65
CA VAL A 133 -1.94 -20.12 -16.53
C VAL A 133 -1.56 -20.29 -18.01
N CYS A 134 -0.42 -19.77 -18.45
CA CYS A 134 -0.06 -19.77 -19.88
C CYS A 134 1.28 -20.44 -20.18
N GLY A 135 1.98 -21.01 -19.19
CA GLY A 135 3.27 -21.66 -19.36
C GLY A 135 4.46 -20.74 -19.69
N ALA A 136 4.26 -19.43 -19.71
CA ALA A 136 5.35 -18.50 -19.98
C ALA A 136 6.38 -18.49 -18.85
N ASN A 137 7.66 -18.44 -19.20
CA ASN A 137 8.82 -18.33 -18.32
C ASN A 137 9.68 -17.12 -18.72
N ASN A 138 10.98 -17.13 -18.41
CA ASN A 138 11.93 -16.08 -18.74
C ASN A 138 11.48 -14.69 -18.24
N PHE A 139 11.39 -14.54 -16.91
CA PHE A 139 10.90 -13.34 -16.25
C PHE A 139 9.44 -12.97 -16.55
N ALA A 140 8.65 -13.95 -16.99
CA ALA A 140 7.23 -13.70 -17.29
C ALA A 140 6.39 -13.46 -16.05
N VAL A 141 6.78 -14.00 -14.88
CA VAL A 141 6.07 -13.87 -13.61
C VAL A 141 6.75 -12.80 -12.76
N ARG A 142 6.00 -11.82 -12.29
CA ARG A 142 6.48 -10.74 -11.43
C ARG A 142 5.57 -10.52 -10.22
N PRO A 143 6.04 -9.77 -9.18
CA PRO A 143 5.15 -9.29 -8.12
C PRO A 143 3.95 -8.53 -8.72
N ASN A 144 2.75 -8.78 -8.16
CA ASN A 144 1.55 -8.01 -8.52
C ASN A 144 1.52 -6.67 -7.77
N VAL A 145 2.57 -5.88 -7.97
CA VAL A 145 2.69 -4.53 -7.43
C VAL A 145 2.65 -3.51 -8.55
N VAL A 146 2.05 -2.36 -8.29
CA VAL A 146 2.02 -1.24 -9.21
C VAL A 146 3.37 -0.55 -9.17
N LEU A 147 4.06 -0.55 -10.30
CA LEU A 147 5.35 0.12 -10.47
C LEU A 147 5.15 1.60 -10.84
N PHE A 148 6.14 2.43 -10.55
CA PHE A 148 6.14 3.81 -11.05
C PHE A 148 6.05 3.80 -12.59
N GLY A 149 5.07 4.55 -13.12
CA GLY A 149 4.72 4.53 -14.54
C GLY A 149 3.53 3.63 -14.90
N GLU A 150 3.05 2.79 -13.97
CA GLU A 150 1.80 2.05 -14.12
C GLU A 150 0.62 2.80 -13.46
N VAL A 151 -0.59 2.48 -13.89
CA VAL A 151 -1.82 3.04 -13.31
C VAL A 151 -2.17 2.25 -12.04
N PRO A 152 -2.37 2.92 -10.90
CA PRO A 152 -2.82 2.25 -9.68
C PRO A 152 -4.19 1.57 -9.85
N HIS A 153 -4.44 0.54 -9.04
CA HIS A 153 -5.71 -0.17 -9.06
C HIS A 153 -6.88 0.71 -8.56
N GLY A 154 -8.08 0.43 -9.03
CA GLY A 154 -9.31 1.06 -8.52
C GLY A 154 -9.52 2.52 -8.91
N MET A 155 -8.74 3.08 -9.85
CA MET A 155 -8.88 4.46 -10.28
C MET A 155 -10.19 4.75 -11.03
N ASP A 156 -10.90 3.72 -11.43
CA ASP A 156 -12.23 3.79 -12.05
C ASP A 156 -13.37 3.98 -11.03
N TRP A 157 -13.23 3.47 -9.79
CA TRP A 157 -14.28 3.52 -8.77
C TRP A 157 -13.91 4.35 -7.52
N ILE A 158 -12.64 4.44 -7.12
CA ILE A 158 -12.21 5.20 -5.93
C ILE A 158 -12.73 6.65 -5.93
N PRO A 159 -12.65 7.41 -7.04
CA PRO A 159 -13.16 8.78 -7.08
C PRO A 159 -14.66 8.89 -6.79
N LEU A 160 -15.43 7.85 -7.11
CA LEU A 160 -16.87 7.82 -6.84
C LEU A 160 -17.15 7.69 -5.33
N TYR A 161 -16.38 6.87 -4.63
CA TYR A 161 -16.51 6.69 -3.17
C TYR A 161 -15.95 7.89 -2.40
N LEU A 162 -14.86 8.51 -2.87
CA LEU A 162 -14.34 9.75 -2.29
C LEU A 162 -15.38 10.88 -2.31
N LYS A 163 -16.16 10.98 -3.39
CA LYS A 163 -17.23 11.98 -3.49
C LYS A 163 -18.43 11.70 -2.57
N LYS A 164 -18.66 10.45 -2.17
CA LYS A 164 -19.74 10.02 -1.30
C LYS A 164 -19.34 9.98 0.18
N ALA A 165 -18.05 9.97 0.47
CA ALA A 165 -17.55 9.84 1.83
C ALA A 165 -17.97 11.05 2.68
N SER A 166 -18.52 10.78 3.87
CA SER A 166 -18.80 11.79 4.90
C SER A 166 -17.57 12.08 5.75
N VAL A 167 -16.73 11.05 5.94
CA VAL A 167 -15.47 11.10 6.68
C VAL A 167 -14.33 10.57 5.81
N PHE A 168 -13.21 11.27 5.81
CA PHE A 168 -11.96 10.84 5.19
C PHE A 168 -10.85 10.78 6.22
N ILE A 169 -10.23 9.63 6.39
CA ILE A 169 -9.15 9.41 7.35
C ILE A 169 -7.90 8.99 6.58
N SER A 170 -6.81 9.70 6.80
CA SER A 170 -5.48 9.38 6.27
C SER A 170 -4.58 8.92 7.41
N VAL A 171 -3.93 7.75 7.25
CA VAL A 171 -3.13 7.11 8.30
C VAL A 171 -1.74 6.75 7.76
N GLY A 172 -0.69 7.31 8.36
CA GLY A 172 0.70 6.95 8.07
C GLY A 172 1.08 7.13 6.60
N THR A 173 0.53 8.16 5.94
CA THR A 173 0.90 8.47 4.55
C THR A 173 1.35 9.91 4.40
N SER A 174 2.49 10.08 3.78
CA SER A 174 3.14 11.37 3.58
C SER A 174 2.41 12.34 2.65
N GLY A 175 1.40 11.87 1.92
CA GLY A 175 0.73 12.67 0.91
C GLY A 175 1.64 13.11 -0.26
N THR A 176 2.72 12.36 -0.53
CA THR A 176 3.67 12.70 -1.62
C THR A 176 3.58 11.76 -2.82
N VAL A 177 2.87 10.63 -2.69
CA VAL A 177 2.70 9.65 -3.77
C VAL A 177 1.37 9.88 -4.47
N TYR A 178 1.44 10.28 -5.73
CA TYR A 178 0.26 10.47 -6.56
C TYR A 178 -0.20 9.14 -7.19
N PRO A 179 -1.53 8.95 -7.44
CA PRO A 179 -2.64 9.90 -7.22
C PRO A 179 -3.19 9.95 -5.78
N ALA A 180 -2.77 9.06 -4.88
CA ALA A 180 -3.29 8.97 -3.51
C ALA A 180 -3.17 10.30 -2.74
N ALA A 181 -2.12 11.08 -3.02
CA ALA A 181 -1.89 12.40 -2.42
C ALA A 181 -3.04 13.40 -2.69
N ASP A 182 -3.76 13.25 -3.80
CA ASP A 182 -4.88 14.13 -4.16
C ASP A 182 -6.23 13.69 -3.59
N PHE A 183 -6.36 12.48 -3.04
CA PHE A 183 -7.64 11.96 -2.54
C PHE A 183 -8.28 12.86 -1.49
N VAL A 184 -7.47 13.50 -0.64
CA VAL A 184 -7.96 14.48 0.35
C VAL A 184 -8.52 15.75 -0.32
N ARG A 185 -8.15 16.04 -1.56
CA ARG A 185 -8.66 17.18 -2.33
C ARG A 185 -9.91 16.81 -3.11
N GLU A 186 -9.99 15.56 -3.54
CA GLU A 186 -11.12 15.03 -4.34
C GLU A 186 -12.32 14.69 -3.48
N THR A 187 -12.09 14.33 -2.21
CA THR A 187 -13.17 13.97 -1.31
C THR A 187 -14.07 15.16 -0.99
N LYS A 188 -15.38 14.90 -0.88
CA LYS A 188 -16.39 15.84 -0.36
C LYS A 188 -16.62 15.70 1.14
N ALA A 189 -15.89 14.85 1.83
CA ALA A 189 -16.00 14.63 3.25
C ALA A 189 -15.91 15.96 4.02
N SER A 190 -16.84 16.19 4.94
CA SER A 190 -16.82 17.35 5.84
C SER A 190 -15.75 17.19 6.93
N LEU A 191 -15.53 15.95 7.39
CA LEU A 191 -14.49 15.59 8.34
C LEU A 191 -13.33 14.90 7.62
N ARG A 192 -12.15 15.51 7.69
CA ARG A 192 -10.91 15.02 7.06
C ARG A 192 -9.79 14.99 8.09
N ILE A 193 -9.45 13.79 8.52
CA ILE A 193 -8.48 13.52 9.59
C ILE A 193 -7.17 13.03 8.99
N ASN A 194 -6.06 13.55 9.48
CA ASN A 194 -4.73 13.03 9.19
C ASN A 194 -4.05 12.55 10.47
N LEU A 195 -3.57 11.31 10.47
CA LEU A 195 -2.77 10.71 11.52
C LEU A 195 -1.40 10.37 10.94
N ASP A 196 -0.37 11.09 11.33
CA ASP A 196 1.01 10.89 10.84
C ASP A 196 2.04 11.40 11.85
N LEU A 197 3.27 10.91 11.76
CA LEU A 197 4.40 11.37 12.57
C LEU A 197 4.88 12.75 12.16
N ASP A 198 4.79 13.11 10.88
CA ASP A 198 5.39 14.31 10.32
C ASP A 198 4.41 15.49 10.33
N PRO A 199 4.67 16.55 11.12
CA PRO A 199 3.85 17.75 11.13
C PRO A 199 3.94 18.56 9.81
N LEU A 200 4.97 18.32 9.01
CA LEU A 200 5.25 19.08 7.77
C LEU A 200 4.48 18.53 6.55
N ILE A 201 3.55 17.60 6.77
CA ILE A 201 2.72 17.08 5.68
C ILE A 201 2.00 18.23 4.99
N HIS A 202 2.40 18.42 3.77
CA HIS A 202 1.92 19.32 2.74
C HIS A 202 1.11 20.52 3.28
N PRO A 203 1.65 21.75 3.30
CA PRO A 203 0.98 22.95 3.81
C PRO A 203 -0.35 23.25 3.11
N TYR A 204 -0.62 22.62 1.97
CA TYR A 204 -1.86 22.71 1.18
C TYR A 204 -2.83 21.57 1.43
N SER A 205 -2.60 20.68 2.42
CA SER A 205 -3.52 19.58 2.69
C SER A 205 -4.86 20.13 3.20
N LYS A 206 -5.95 19.65 2.61
CA LYS A 206 -7.32 20.02 2.99
C LYS A 206 -7.81 19.28 4.25
N PHE A 207 -6.93 18.77 5.08
CA PHE A 207 -7.30 18.19 6.37
C PHE A 207 -7.76 19.27 7.34
N ASN A 208 -8.88 19.01 8.03
CA ASN A 208 -9.40 19.90 9.06
C ASN A 208 -9.11 19.40 10.49
N HIS A 209 -8.70 18.14 10.63
CA HIS A 209 -8.16 17.59 11.88
C HIS A 209 -6.82 16.91 11.63
N ARG A 210 -5.87 17.10 12.57
CA ARG A 210 -4.54 16.48 12.49
C ARG A 210 -4.16 15.95 13.87
N VAL A 211 -3.72 14.69 13.90
CA VAL A 211 -3.19 14.05 15.10
C VAL A 211 -1.75 13.64 14.78
N PHE A 212 -0.82 14.12 15.58
CA PHE A 212 0.60 13.83 15.40
C PHE A 212 1.05 12.79 16.41
N GLY A 213 1.74 11.78 15.93
CA GLY A 213 2.25 10.70 16.75
C GLY A 213 2.34 9.40 15.93
N LYS A 214 2.86 8.39 16.59
CA LYS A 214 2.88 7.04 16.03
C LYS A 214 1.48 6.51 15.83
N CYS A 215 1.26 5.76 14.75
CA CYS A 215 -0.06 5.19 14.48
C CYS A 215 -0.55 4.28 15.60
N THR A 216 0.35 3.57 16.27
CA THR A 216 0.03 2.69 17.41
C THR A 216 -0.42 3.44 18.67
N GLU A 217 -0.11 4.73 18.78
CA GLU A 217 -0.46 5.59 19.91
C GLU A 217 -1.70 6.45 19.62
N THR A 218 -1.93 6.76 18.33
CA THR A 218 -2.94 7.73 17.91
C THR A 218 -4.24 7.10 17.41
N LEU A 219 -4.23 5.83 17.01
CA LEU A 219 -5.40 5.10 16.51
C LEU A 219 -6.13 4.26 17.56
N PRO A 220 -5.44 3.53 18.47
CA PRO A 220 -6.15 2.83 19.56
C PRO A 220 -6.91 3.82 20.45
N PRO A 221 -8.04 3.39 21.06
CA PRO A 221 -8.82 4.21 21.97
C PRO A 221 -8.05 4.57 23.24
#